data_69ae9467deb95cb7f9795dfc69ee2620
#
_entry.id   69ae9467deb95cb7f9795dfc69ee2620
#
_cell.length_a   1.000
_cell.length_b   1.000
_cell.length_c   1.000
_cell.angle_alpha   90.00
_cell.angle_beta   90.00
_cell.angle_gamma   90.00
#
_symmetry.space_group_name_H-M   'P 1'
#
loop_
_entity.id
_entity.type
_entity.pdbx_description
1 polymer ?
#
loop_
_entity_poly.entity_id
_entity_poly.type
_entity_poly.pdbx_seq_one_letter_code
_entity_poly.pdbx_strand_id
1 'polypeptide(L)'
;MSKFIFIILLAFSLLFSTHTNVQSITKPTQDSEELRLQDMLMLFLTPHIIETVGAYYYPHVFNFKPYVVPWKIEVIHTRRVNSFRGFLLEITLIVEPVEGGHNTPVGKDRITYQISVGPSVKLVNYKHLETYELPPDLIQ
;
A
#
# COMPACT_ATOMS: atom_id res chain seq x y z
N MET A 1 -37.55 33.34 -21.83
CA MET A 1 -36.09 33.03 -22.00
C MET A 1 -35.40 32.50 -20.74
N SER A 2 -35.78 32.89 -19.54
CA SER A 2 -35.09 32.42 -18.29
C SER A 2 -35.30 30.91 -17.96
N LYS A 3 -36.45 30.35 -18.26
CA LYS A 3 -36.72 28.90 -17.95
C LYS A 3 -35.94 27.92 -18.85
N PHE A 4 -35.64 28.28 -20.08
CA PHE A 4 -34.83 27.46 -21.00
C PHE A 4 -33.36 27.45 -20.60
N ILE A 5 -32.84 28.55 -20.11
CA ILE A 5 -31.42 28.66 -19.63
C ILE A 5 -31.23 27.75 -18.40
N PHE A 6 -32.23 27.69 -17.52
CA PHE A 6 -32.14 26.87 -16.30
C PHE A 6 -32.15 25.36 -16.60
N ILE A 7 -32.88 24.92 -17.61
CA ILE A 7 -32.94 23.51 -18.05
C ILE A 7 -31.62 23.09 -18.70
N ILE A 8 -31.00 23.98 -19.49
CA ILE A 8 -29.69 23.71 -20.12
C ILE A 8 -28.59 23.64 -19.07
N LEU A 9 -28.60 24.48 -18.05
CA LEU A 9 -27.64 24.44 -16.94
C LEU A 9 -27.80 23.18 -16.09
N LEU A 10 -29.02 22.72 -15.85
CA LEU A 10 -29.28 21.46 -15.13
C LEU A 10 -28.86 20.23 -15.92
N ALA A 11 -29.04 20.22 -17.25
CA ALA A 11 -28.60 19.13 -18.11
C ALA A 11 -27.08 19.04 -18.23
N PHE A 12 -26.38 20.19 -18.18
CA PHE A 12 -24.91 20.24 -18.24
C PHE A 12 -24.26 19.76 -16.95
N SER A 13 -24.90 19.91 -15.78
CA SER A 13 -24.37 19.43 -14.51
C SER A 13 -24.44 17.90 -14.36
N LEU A 14 -25.31 17.23 -15.09
CA LEU A 14 -25.46 15.75 -15.10
C LEU A 14 -24.40 15.05 -15.98
N LEU A 15 -23.73 15.77 -16.87
CA LEU A 15 -22.71 15.20 -17.76
C LEU A 15 -21.31 15.11 -17.13
N PHE A 16 -21.09 15.72 -15.95
CA PHE A 16 -19.83 15.68 -15.23
C PHE A 16 -19.80 14.70 -14.06
N SER A 17 -20.73 13.75 -14.00
CA SER A 17 -20.57 12.60 -13.12
C SER A 17 -19.46 11.71 -13.67
N THR A 18 -18.20 12.13 -13.45
CA THR A 18 -17.07 11.25 -13.64
C THR A 18 -17.21 10.12 -12.62
N HIS A 19 -17.70 8.98 -13.07
CA HIS A 19 -17.59 7.74 -12.32
C HIS A 19 -16.10 7.45 -12.17
N THR A 20 -15.50 7.88 -11.07
CA THR A 20 -14.24 7.31 -10.62
C THR A 20 -14.55 5.87 -10.27
N ASN A 21 -14.30 4.96 -11.21
CA ASN A 21 -14.24 3.54 -10.92
C ASN A 21 -13.09 3.33 -9.93
N VAL A 22 -13.41 3.40 -8.65
CA VAL A 22 -12.54 2.85 -7.61
C VAL A 22 -12.61 1.34 -7.81
N GLN A 23 -11.69 0.81 -8.60
CA GLN A 23 -11.47 -0.63 -8.62
C GLN A 23 -10.97 -1.02 -7.23
N SER A 24 -11.90 -1.53 -6.40
CA SER A 24 -11.48 -2.25 -5.21
C SER A 24 -10.68 -3.46 -5.68
N ILE A 25 -9.44 -3.57 -5.23
CA ILE A 25 -8.65 -4.78 -5.47
C ILE A 25 -9.38 -5.90 -4.74
N THR A 26 -10.02 -6.78 -5.51
CA THR A 26 -10.57 -8.02 -4.97
C THR A 26 -9.40 -8.87 -4.50
N LYS A 27 -9.47 -9.32 -3.25
CA LYS A 27 -8.45 -10.22 -2.71
C LYS A 27 -8.35 -11.47 -3.60
N PRO A 28 -7.14 -11.82 -4.08
CA PRO A 28 -6.98 -12.97 -4.96
C PRO A 28 -7.48 -14.26 -4.29
N THR A 29 -8.00 -15.19 -5.09
CA THR A 29 -8.39 -16.51 -4.61
C THR A 29 -7.14 -17.32 -4.21
N GLN A 30 -7.33 -18.26 -3.28
CA GLN A 30 -6.24 -19.11 -2.79
C GLN A 30 -5.51 -19.80 -3.95
N ASP A 31 -4.19 -19.63 -3.98
CA ASP A 31 -3.26 -20.21 -4.97
C ASP A 31 -3.60 -19.87 -6.44
N SER A 32 -4.24 -18.73 -6.68
CA SER A 32 -4.44 -18.21 -8.03
C SER A 32 -3.12 -17.72 -8.66
N GLU A 33 -3.10 -17.58 -9.98
CA GLU A 33 -1.95 -16.99 -10.69
C GLU A 33 -1.68 -15.55 -10.22
N GLU A 34 -2.73 -14.79 -9.99
CA GLU A 34 -2.66 -13.42 -9.46
C GLU A 34 -2.01 -13.39 -8.08
N LEU A 35 -2.37 -14.33 -7.20
CA LEU A 35 -1.76 -14.41 -5.87
C LEU A 35 -0.27 -14.75 -5.96
N ARG A 36 0.10 -15.72 -6.80
CA ARG A 36 1.53 -16.06 -6.99
C ARG A 36 2.33 -14.90 -7.56
N LEU A 37 1.77 -14.14 -8.51
CA LEU A 37 2.41 -12.93 -9.04
C LEU A 37 2.56 -11.85 -7.97
N GLN A 38 1.53 -11.67 -7.14
CA GLN A 38 1.59 -10.76 -6.00
C GLN A 38 2.67 -11.19 -5.00
N ASP A 39 2.72 -12.47 -4.63
CA ASP A 39 3.72 -13.01 -3.71
C ASP A 39 5.14 -12.81 -4.24
N MET A 40 5.38 -13.08 -5.53
CA MET A 40 6.68 -12.81 -6.18
C MET A 40 7.05 -11.33 -6.10
N LEU A 41 6.09 -10.43 -6.34
CA LEU A 41 6.32 -8.99 -6.21
C LEU A 41 6.63 -8.59 -4.75
N MET A 42 5.94 -9.19 -3.77
CA MET A 42 6.21 -8.92 -2.35
C MET A 42 7.60 -9.41 -1.95
N LEU A 43 8.05 -10.56 -2.45
CA LEU A 43 9.44 -11.02 -2.23
C LEU A 43 10.46 -10.02 -2.78
N PHE A 44 10.18 -9.42 -3.94
CA PHE A 44 11.03 -8.36 -4.52
C PHE A 44 11.05 -7.09 -3.70
N LEU A 45 9.91 -6.69 -3.15
CA LEU A 45 9.78 -5.45 -2.37
C LEU A 45 10.22 -5.62 -0.91
N THR A 46 10.29 -6.83 -0.39
CA THR A 46 10.59 -7.12 1.02
C THR A 46 11.85 -6.39 1.53
N PRO A 47 13.00 -6.34 0.83
CA PRO A 47 14.17 -5.61 1.30
C PRO A 47 13.89 -4.11 1.52
N HIS A 48 13.16 -3.47 0.61
CA HIS A 48 12.78 -2.05 0.71
C HIS A 48 11.78 -1.81 1.84
N ILE A 49 10.85 -2.76 2.05
CA ILE A 49 9.86 -2.67 3.13
C ILE A 49 10.57 -2.80 4.48
N ILE A 50 11.48 -3.76 4.64
CA ILE A 50 12.27 -3.96 5.87
C ILE A 50 13.07 -2.70 6.20
N GLU A 51 13.73 -2.09 5.20
CA GLU A 51 14.49 -0.86 5.39
C GLU A 51 13.58 0.29 5.85
N THR A 52 12.46 0.48 5.17
CA THR A 52 11.48 1.55 5.47
C THR A 52 10.89 1.38 6.87
N VAL A 53 10.44 0.20 7.20
CA VAL A 53 9.86 -0.15 8.52
C VAL A 53 10.94 -0.03 9.60
N GLY A 54 12.13 -0.59 9.35
CA GLY A 54 13.24 -0.53 10.28
C GLY A 54 13.65 0.89 10.62
N ALA A 55 13.66 1.81 9.64
CA ALA A 55 13.99 3.21 9.85
C ALA A 55 12.99 3.95 10.76
N TYR A 56 11.70 3.55 10.74
CA TYR A 56 10.69 4.14 11.61
C TYR A 56 10.76 3.58 13.03
N TYR A 57 10.78 2.25 13.16
CA TYR A 57 10.64 1.62 14.47
C TYR A 57 11.94 1.64 15.28
N TYR A 58 13.09 1.51 14.65
CA TYR A 58 14.38 1.47 15.35
C TYR A 58 15.19 2.76 15.14
N PRO A 59 15.72 3.38 16.20
CA PRO A 59 15.54 3.07 17.65
C PRO A 59 14.37 3.84 18.28
N HIS A 60 13.46 4.43 17.48
CA HIS A 60 12.51 5.43 17.95
C HIS A 60 11.33 4.84 18.73
N VAL A 61 10.86 3.65 18.34
CA VAL A 61 9.72 2.99 18.96
C VAL A 61 10.17 1.77 19.76
N PHE A 62 11.10 0.99 19.20
CA PHE A 62 11.65 -0.21 19.82
C PHE A 62 13.19 -0.18 19.80
N ASN A 63 13.82 -0.98 20.67
CA ASN A 63 15.26 -1.22 20.66
C ASN A 63 15.71 -2.30 19.66
N PHE A 64 14.77 -2.85 18.88
CA PHE A 64 14.99 -3.83 17.82
C PHE A 64 14.36 -3.36 16.50
N LYS A 65 14.85 -3.94 15.38
CA LYS A 65 14.23 -3.75 14.07
C LYS A 65 13.15 -4.81 13.87
N PRO A 66 11.88 -4.43 13.65
CA PRO A 66 10.84 -5.38 13.32
C PRO A 66 11.14 -6.13 12.03
N TYR A 67 10.64 -7.34 11.94
CA TYR A 67 10.70 -8.16 10.75
C TYR A 67 9.44 -7.98 9.90
N VAL A 68 9.55 -8.27 8.62
CA VAL A 68 8.39 -8.22 7.70
C VAL A 68 8.26 -9.57 7.04
N VAL A 69 7.07 -10.14 7.14
CA VAL A 69 6.74 -11.44 6.52
C VAL A 69 5.79 -11.22 5.35
N PRO A 70 6.03 -11.82 4.18
CA PRO A 70 5.29 -11.53 2.95
C PRO A 70 3.77 -11.70 3.08
N TRP A 71 3.29 -12.68 3.84
CA TRP A 71 1.85 -12.92 4.03
C TRP A 71 1.14 -11.93 4.96
N LYS A 72 1.89 -11.01 5.60
CA LYS A 72 1.37 -9.86 6.36
C LYS A 72 1.47 -8.54 5.59
N ILE A 73 1.63 -8.65 4.28
CA ILE A 73 1.62 -7.50 3.36
C ILE A 73 0.35 -7.60 2.52
N GLU A 74 -0.46 -6.56 2.55
CA GLU A 74 -1.66 -6.45 1.72
C GLU A 74 -1.47 -5.35 0.67
N VAL A 75 -1.73 -5.67 -0.59
CA VAL A 75 -1.78 -4.67 -1.67
C VAL A 75 -3.16 -4.02 -1.67
N ILE A 76 -3.22 -2.72 -1.35
CA ILE A 76 -4.48 -1.99 -1.29
C ILE A 76 -4.74 -1.10 -2.50
N HIS A 77 -3.69 -0.75 -3.24
CA HIS A 77 -3.82 0.08 -4.44
C HIS A 77 -2.63 -0.09 -5.37
N THR A 78 -2.90 -0.14 -6.67
CA THR A 78 -1.88 -0.04 -7.72
C THR A 78 -2.36 0.90 -8.81
N ARG A 79 -1.44 1.67 -9.39
CA ARG A 79 -1.75 2.52 -10.55
C ARG A 79 -0.55 2.72 -11.46
N ARG A 80 -0.81 3.08 -12.70
CA ARG A 80 0.19 3.68 -13.57
C ARG A 80 0.22 5.18 -13.35
N VAL A 81 1.40 5.74 -13.12
CA VAL A 81 1.56 7.18 -12.89
C VAL A 81 1.42 7.96 -14.19
N ASN A 82 1.88 7.38 -15.28
CA ASN A 82 1.80 7.91 -16.64
C ASN A 82 0.82 7.11 -17.51
N SER A 83 0.80 7.37 -18.81
CA SER A 83 -0.16 6.80 -19.77
C SER A 83 -0.13 5.27 -19.87
N PHE A 84 -1.07 4.72 -20.62
CA PHE A 84 -1.14 3.28 -20.93
C PHE A 84 0.21 2.72 -21.40
N ARG A 85 0.61 1.58 -20.79
CA ARG A 85 1.93 0.94 -20.95
C ARG A 85 3.13 1.80 -20.55
N GLY A 86 2.93 2.91 -19.86
CA GLY A 86 4.00 3.59 -19.15
C GLY A 86 4.54 2.71 -18.00
N PHE A 87 5.86 2.62 -17.85
CA PHE A 87 6.52 1.78 -16.87
C PHE A 87 6.95 2.58 -15.62
N LEU A 88 6.15 3.54 -15.22
CA LEU A 88 6.18 4.14 -13.88
C LEU A 88 4.91 3.71 -13.15
N LEU A 89 5.06 2.80 -12.23
CA LEU A 89 3.98 2.17 -11.48
C LEU A 89 4.05 2.62 -10.02
N GLU A 90 2.91 2.71 -9.38
CA GLU A 90 2.81 3.00 -7.95
C GLU A 90 2.02 1.88 -7.29
N ILE A 91 2.52 1.42 -6.14
CA ILE A 91 1.90 0.41 -5.31
C ILE A 91 1.77 0.93 -3.89
N THR A 92 0.59 0.78 -3.30
CA THR A 92 0.34 1.09 -1.89
C THR A 92 0.02 -0.20 -1.14
N LEU A 93 0.74 -0.37 -0.04
CA LEU A 93 0.72 -1.57 0.80
C LEU A 93 0.22 -1.22 2.20
N ILE A 94 -0.48 -2.15 2.82
CA ILE A 94 -0.60 -2.25 4.27
C ILE A 94 0.36 -3.35 4.73
N VAL A 95 1.17 -3.04 5.73
CA VAL A 95 2.17 -3.93 6.29
C VAL A 95 1.94 -4.06 7.79
N GLU A 96 1.97 -5.28 8.30
CA GLU A 96 1.99 -5.56 9.74
C GLU A 96 3.35 -6.13 10.11
N PRO A 97 4.31 -5.27 10.54
CA PRO A 97 5.60 -5.72 11.00
C PRO A 97 5.47 -6.59 12.25
N VAL A 98 6.41 -7.51 12.43
CA VAL A 98 6.38 -8.45 13.55
C VAL A 98 7.68 -8.40 14.34
N GLU A 99 7.63 -8.74 15.62
CA GLU A 99 8.80 -9.13 16.40
C GLU A 99 9.34 -10.47 15.86
N GLY A 100 10.66 -10.55 15.63
CA GLY A 100 11.25 -11.63 14.84
C GLY A 100 11.23 -13.02 15.50
N GLY A 101 11.14 -13.10 16.83
CA GLY A 101 11.19 -14.38 17.55
C GLY A 101 9.85 -15.10 17.57
N HIS A 102 8.74 -14.39 17.67
CA HIS A 102 7.41 -14.95 17.91
C HIS A 102 6.38 -14.60 16.82
N ASN A 103 6.79 -13.87 15.78
CA ASN A 103 5.88 -13.33 14.76
C ASN A 103 4.73 -12.47 15.34
N THR A 104 4.94 -11.89 16.51
CA THR A 104 3.96 -11.01 17.17
C THR A 104 3.89 -9.68 16.43
N PRO A 105 2.71 -9.25 15.93
CA PRO A 105 2.59 -7.96 15.29
C PRO A 105 2.95 -6.82 16.24
N VAL A 106 3.74 -5.87 15.76
CA VAL A 106 4.19 -4.70 16.54
C VAL A 106 3.48 -3.42 16.13
N GLY A 107 2.80 -3.43 15.01
CA GLY A 107 2.08 -2.28 14.50
C GLY A 107 1.51 -2.49 13.10
N LYS A 108 1.00 -1.40 12.54
CA LYS A 108 0.40 -1.38 11.20
C LYS A 108 0.80 -0.11 10.47
N ASP A 109 1.27 -0.27 9.25
CA ASP A 109 1.82 0.81 8.43
C ASP A 109 1.22 0.82 7.04
N ARG A 110 1.14 2.01 6.44
CA ARG A 110 0.83 2.20 5.02
C ARG A 110 2.05 2.72 4.31
N ILE A 111 2.47 2.02 3.27
CA ILE A 111 3.67 2.35 2.49
C ILE A 111 3.28 2.48 1.02
N THR A 112 3.78 3.52 0.36
CA THR A 112 3.61 3.69 -1.09
C THR A 112 4.97 3.76 -1.76
N TYR A 113 5.20 2.89 -2.73
CA TYR A 113 6.39 2.88 -3.57
C TYR A 113 6.05 3.23 -5.00
N GLN A 114 6.99 3.91 -5.68
CA GLN A 114 7.06 3.97 -7.13
C GLN A 114 8.11 3.00 -7.64
N ILE A 115 7.74 2.25 -8.67
CA ILE A 115 8.59 1.27 -9.35
C ILE A 115 8.73 1.71 -10.80
N SER A 116 9.96 1.82 -11.28
CA SER A 116 10.27 2.24 -12.64
C SER A 116 11.25 1.31 -13.34
N VAL A 117 11.43 1.54 -14.63
CA VAL A 117 12.42 0.81 -15.45
C VAL A 117 13.82 0.95 -14.86
N GLY A 118 14.60 -0.14 -14.86
CA GLY A 118 15.96 -0.19 -14.32
C GLY A 118 16.05 -0.70 -12.88
N PRO A 119 15.28 -1.64 -12.46
CA PRO A 119 14.36 -1.88 -11.35
C PRO A 119 14.62 -0.92 -10.18
N SER A 120 14.17 0.32 -10.32
CA SER A 120 14.25 1.34 -9.28
C SER A 120 12.98 1.32 -8.43
N VAL A 121 13.13 1.16 -7.13
CA VAL A 121 12.06 1.26 -6.13
C VAL A 121 12.30 2.50 -5.29
N LYS A 122 11.36 3.44 -5.32
CA LYS A 122 11.43 4.70 -4.58
C LYS A 122 10.29 4.78 -3.57
N LEU A 123 10.60 5.03 -2.30
CA LEU A 123 9.61 5.38 -1.30
C LEU A 123 8.97 6.73 -1.65
N VAL A 124 7.64 6.74 -1.80
CA VAL A 124 6.85 7.96 -2.07
C VAL A 124 6.19 8.45 -0.80
N ASN A 125 5.61 7.53 -0.03
CA ASN A 125 4.93 7.87 1.20
C ASN A 125 5.04 6.74 2.22
N TYR A 126 5.21 7.11 3.48
CA TYR A 126 5.11 6.23 4.64
C TYR A 126 4.17 6.86 5.65
N LYS A 127 3.23 6.08 6.15
CA LYS A 127 2.33 6.50 7.22
C LYS A 127 2.18 5.38 8.23
N HIS A 128 2.66 5.63 9.45
CA HIS A 128 2.34 4.80 10.59
C HIS A 128 0.86 4.94 10.93
N LEU A 129 0.16 3.83 11.10
CA LEU A 129 -1.27 3.79 11.38
C LEU A 129 -1.55 3.43 12.83
N GLU A 130 -0.81 2.45 13.37
CA GLU A 130 -1.08 1.93 14.70
C GLU A 130 0.17 1.24 15.28
N THR A 131 0.42 1.44 16.57
CA THR A 131 1.39 0.66 17.37
C THR A 131 0.62 -0.32 18.23
N TYR A 132 1.00 -1.58 18.20
CA TYR A 132 0.39 -2.61 19.04
C TYR A 132 1.14 -2.75 20.37
N GLU A 133 0.39 -3.05 21.44
CA GLU A 133 1.00 -3.37 22.72
C GLU A 133 1.67 -4.75 22.63
N LEU A 134 2.95 -4.77 23.02
CA LEU A 134 3.69 -6.01 23.10
C LEU A 134 3.50 -6.68 24.47
N PRO A 135 3.47 -8.01 24.53
CA PRO A 135 3.57 -8.74 25.78
C PRO A 135 4.81 -8.29 26.57
N PRO A 136 4.75 -8.20 27.91
CA PRO A 136 5.85 -7.68 28.75
C PRO A 136 7.17 -8.43 28.59
N ASP A 137 7.14 -9.69 28.24
CA ASP A 137 8.31 -10.56 27.98
C ASP A 137 9.02 -10.25 26.64
N LEU A 138 8.38 -9.51 25.76
CA LEU A 138 8.97 -9.04 24.48
C LEU A 138 9.48 -7.59 24.55
N ILE A 139 9.21 -6.88 25.63
CA ILE A 139 9.70 -5.52 25.88
C ILE A 139 11.03 -5.63 26.65
N GLN A 140 12.15 -5.84 25.95
CA GLN A 140 13.50 -5.83 26.54
C GLN A 140 14.32 -4.65 26.04
#